data_3aebb27e66c1cf4a3d73b3ce4444afa5
#
_entry.id   3aebb27e66c1cf4a3d73b3ce4444afa5
#
_cell.length_a   1.000
_cell.length_b   1.000
_cell.length_c   1.000
_cell.angle_alpha   90.00
_cell.angle_beta   90.00
_cell.angle_gamma   90.00
#
_symmetry.space_group_name_H-M   'P 1'
#
loop_
_entity.id
_entity.type
_entity.pdbx_description
1 polymer ?
#
loop_
_entity_poly.entity_id
_entity_poly.type
_entity_poly.pdbx_seq_one_letter_code
_entity_poly.pdbx_strand_id
1 'polypeptide(L)'
;MIDKINVRVYVALLKDKKVLGLHEEYVGQQLLKFPGGGLEFGESVLECLQRELEEELNIKAKNITHLYTQENFIVSKFRDNEQLLSIYYEGEIADEKELLIMDPCIEKLEWISLSEENPFLLPVDKVVFELLKEKYL
;
A
#
# COMPACT_ATOMS: atom_id res chain seq x y z
N MET A 1 -14.92 15.43 16.11
CA MET A 1 -15.42 14.10 16.52
C MET A 1 -15.18 13.07 15.43
N ILE A 2 -14.67 11.93 15.80
CA ILE A 2 -14.51 10.82 14.85
C ILE A 2 -15.87 10.17 14.63
N ASP A 3 -16.31 10.10 13.37
CA ASP A 3 -17.59 9.52 12.99
C ASP A 3 -17.52 8.59 11.78
N LYS A 4 -16.31 8.33 11.27
CA LYS A 4 -16.10 7.41 10.15
C LYS A 4 -14.93 6.47 10.42
N ILE A 5 -15.02 5.25 9.89
CA ILE A 5 -13.94 4.28 9.87
C ILE A 5 -13.63 4.01 8.41
N ASN A 6 -12.39 4.29 8.00
CA ASN A 6 -11.93 4.02 6.64
C ASN A 6 -11.03 2.80 6.66
N VAL A 7 -11.53 1.69 6.10
CA VAL A 7 -10.75 0.46 5.97
C VAL A 7 -9.94 0.54 4.69
N ARG A 8 -8.62 0.38 4.82
CA ARG A 8 -7.67 0.50 3.71
C ARG A 8 -6.93 -0.82 3.53
N VAL A 9 -6.69 -1.21 2.28
CA VAL A 9 -6.00 -2.46 1.96
C VAL A 9 -4.81 -2.15 1.05
N TYR A 10 -3.63 -2.60 1.45
CA TYR A 10 -2.38 -2.35 0.74
C TYR A 10 -1.62 -3.64 0.51
N VAL A 11 -0.69 -3.62 -0.44
CA VAL A 11 0.16 -4.77 -0.72
C VAL A 11 1.61 -4.36 -0.90
N ALA A 12 2.50 -5.11 -0.26
CA ALA A 12 3.94 -5.04 -0.49
C ALA A 12 4.26 -6.01 -1.61
N LEU A 13 4.47 -5.50 -2.82
CA LEU A 13 4.86 -6.32 -3.97
C LEU A 13 6.36 -6.48 -3.95
N LEU A 14 6.82 -7.72 -3.82
CA LEU A 14 8.22 -8.05 -3.59
C LEU A 14 8.88 -8.64 -4.83
N LYS A 15 10.15 -8.27 -5.03
CA LYS A 15 11.00 -8.82 -6.09
C LYS A 15 12.46 -8.56 -5.71
N ASP A 16 13.26 -9.63 -5.66
CA ASP A 16 14.72 -9.52 -5.41
C ASP A 16 15.07 -8.69 -4.17
N LYS A 17 14.35 -8.91 -3.06
CA LYS A 17 14.51 -8.17 -1.80
C LYS A 17 14.30 -6.68 -1.95
N LYS A 18 13.42 -6.31 -2.90
CA LYS A 18 12.95 -4.94 -3.08
C LYS A 18 11.43 -4.94 -3.02
N VAL A 19 10.88 -3.81 -2.62
CA VAL A 19 9.43 -3.62 -2.56
C VAL A 19 9.02 -2.45 -3.44
N LEU A 20 7.88 -2.58 -4.11
CA LEU A 20 7.38 -1.53 -4.99
C LEU A 20 6.71 -0.42 -4.19
N GLY A 21 7.21 0.80 -4.35
CA GLY A 21 6.60 2.00 -3.79
C GLY A 21 6.06 2.90 -4.87
N LEU A 22 5.01 3.65 -4.54
CA LEU A 22 4.38 4.64 -5.41
C LEU A 22 4.70 6.03 -4.90
N HIS A 23 5.20 6.88 -5.79
CA HIS A 23 5.34 8.31 -5.52
C HIS A 23 4.10 9.01 -6.05
N GLU A 24 3.36 9.64 -5.16
CA GLU A 24 2.04 10.18 -5.46
C GLU A 24 1.90 11.58 -4.90
N GLU A 25 1.23 12.47 -5.63
CA GLU A 25 0.86 13.78 -5.12
C GLU A 25 -0.59 13.73 -4.65
N TYR A 26 -0.83 14.10 -3.40
CA TYR A 26 -2.16 14.13 -2.82
C TYR A 26 -2.32 15.37 -1.95
N VAL A 27 -3.31 16.19 -2.27
CA VAL A 27 -3.61 17.43 -1.54
C VAL A 27 -2.35 18.31 -1.38
N GLY A 28 -1.59 18.44 -2.48
CA GLY A 28 -0.38 19.27 -2.50
C GLY A 28 0.82 18.69 -1.78
N GLN A 29 0.75 17.41 -1.36
CA GLN A 29 1.85 16.74 -0.67
C GLN A 29 2.39 15.57 -1.48
N GLN A 30 3.71 15.40 -1.45
CA GLN A 30 4.37 14.26 -2.05
C GLN A 30 4.37 13.12 -1.05
N LEU A 31 3.83 11.97 -1.45
CA LEU A 31 3.74 10.79 -0.61
C LEU A 31 4.41 9.61 -1.29
N LEU A 32 5.20 8.86 -0.52
CA LEU A 32 5.65 7.53 -0.90
C LEU A 32 4.79 6.54 -0.14
N LYS A 33 4.15 5.62 -0.85
CA LYS A 33 3.24 4.66 -0.22
C LYS A 33 3.23 3.32 -0.96
N PHE A 34 2.66 2.31 -0.33
CA PHE A 34 2.39 1.02 -0.97
C PHE A 34 1.15 1.12 -1.87
N PRO A 35 1.06 0.29 -2.92
CA PRO A 35 -0.16 0.20 -3.72
C PRO A 35 -1.35 -0.27 -2.89
N GLY A 36 -2.52 0.27 -3.17
CA GLY A 36 -3.75 -0.12 -2.50
C GLY A 36 -4.70 1.04 -2.34
N GLY A 37 -5.74 0.84 -1.56
CA GLY A 37 -6.75 1.88 -1.35
C GLY A 37 -7.89 1.45 -0.46
N GLY A 38 -9.01 2.16 -0.54
CA GLY A 38 -10.15 1.98 0.34
C GLY A 38 -11.03 0.79 -0.03
N LEU A 39 -11.46 0.06 0.99
CA LEU A 39 -12.43 -1.02 0.84
C LEU A 39 -13.80 -0.44 0.47
N GLU A 40 -14.43 -1.02 -0.54
CA GLU A 40 -15.76 -0.61 -0.97
C GLU A 40 -16.81 -1.61 -0.50
N PHE A 41 -18.05 -1.16 -0.45
CA PHE A 41 -19.17 -2.04 -0.10
C PHE A 41 -19.27 -3.17 -1.11
N GLY A 42 -19.51 -4.39 -0.60
CA GLY A 42 -19.75 -5.55 -1.44
C GLY A 42 -18.50 -6.27 -1.92
N GLU A 43 -17.30 -5.84 -1.49
CA GLU A 43 -16.07 -6.54 -1.86
C GLU A 43 -15.33 -7.09 -0.65
N SER A 44 -14.63 -8.20 -0.84
CA SER A 44 -13.74 -8.74 0.17
C SER A 44 -12.43 -7.96 0.19
N VAL A 45 -11.62 -8.18 1.23
CA VAL A 45 -10.31 -7.53 1.34
C VAL A 45 -9.42 -7.88 0.14
N LEU A 46 -9.39 -9.15 -0.27
CA LEU A 46 -8.58 -9.55 -1.42
C LEU A 46 -9.11 -9.03 -2.75
N GLU A 47 -10.41 -8.93 -2.89
CA GLU A 47 -11.02 -8.30 -4.07
C GLU A 47 -10.65 -6.82 -4.16
N CYS A 48 -10.66 -6.13 -3.01
CA CYS A 48 -10.23 -4.74 -2.92
C CYS A 48 -8.78 -4.58 -3.37
N LEU A 49 -7.89 -5.45 -2.88
CA LEU A 49 -6.48 -5.42 -3.23
C LEU A 49 -6.28 -5.55 -4.73
N GLN A 50 -6.93 -6.54 -5.35
CA GLN A 50 -6.79 -6.76 -6.80
C GLN A 50 -7.41 -5.62 -7.62
N ARG A 51 -8.55 -5.10 -7.19
CA ARG A 51 -9.21 -3.98 -7.87
C ARG A 51 -8.32 -2.73 -7.85
N GLU A 52 -7.74 -2.42 -6.69
CA GLU A 52 -6.86 -1.26 -6.57
C GLU A 52 -5.60 -1.41 -7.42
N LEU A 53 -5.00 -2.59 -7.47
CA LEU A 53 -3.84 -2.85 -8.32
C LEU A 53 -4.17 -2.68 -9.79
N GLU A 54 -5.34 -3.14 -10.21
CA GLU A 54 -5.77 -2.98 -11.59
C GLU A 54 -6.01 -1.52 -11.94
N GLU A 55 -6.69 -0.77 -11.05
CA GLU A 55 -6.96 0.65 -11.26
C GLU A 55 -5.69 1.51 -11.26
N GLU A 56 -4.75 1.21 -10.39
CA GLU A 56 -3.54 2.02 -10.25
C GLU A 56 -2.44 1.63 -11.23
N LEU A 57 -2.24 0.32 -11.45
CA LEU A 57 -1.05 -0.21 -12.11
C LEU A 57 -1.30 -1.23 -13.21
N ASN A 58 -2.55 -1.54 -13.53
CA ASN A 58 -2.92 -2.51 -14.56
C ASN A 58 -2.35 -3.91 -14.33
N ILE A 59 -2.20 -4.34 -13.08
CA ILE A 59 -1.62 -5.63 -12.71
C ILE A 59 -2.49 -6.40 -11.75
N LYS A 60 -2.15 -7.69 -11.60
CA LYS A 60 -2.69 -8.56 -10.56
C LYS A 60 -1.55 -9.04 -9.69
N ALA A 61 -1.84 -9.36 -8.44
CA ALA A 61 -0.88 -9.96 -7.53
C ALA A 61 -1.10 -11.47 -7.45
N LYS A 62 -0.02 -12.20 -7.19
CA LYS A 62 -0.02 -13.64 -6.94
C LYS A 62 0.75 -13.94 -5.65
N ASN A 63 0.58 -15.16 -5.12
CA ASN A 63 1.25 -15.62 -3.89
C ASN A 63 1.02 -14.67 -2.73
N ILE A 64 -0.23 -14.25 -2.57
CA ILE A 64 -0.63 -13.24 -1.58
C ILE A 64 -0.77 -13.86 -0.21
N THR A 65 -0.09 -13.29 0.79
CA THR A 65 -0.24 -13.70 2.19
C THR A 65 -0.39 -12.45 3.06
N HIS A 66 -1.13 -12.60 4.16
CA HIS A 66 -1.31 -11.50 5.12
C HIS A 66 0.04 -11.14 5.76
N LEU A 67 0.32 -9.85 5.89
CA LEU A 67 1.55 -9.35 6.47
C LEU A 67 1.30 -8.64 7.80
N TYR A 68 0.38 -7.68 7.84
CA TYR A 68 0.18 -6.85 9.03
C TYR A 68 -1.20 -6.21 9.02
N THR A 69 -1.84 -6.15 10.17
CA THR A 69 -3.04 -5.35 10.39
C THR A 69 -2.71 -4.30 11.43
N GLN A 70 -3.01 -3.05 11.13
CA GLN A 70 -2.77 -1.92 12.01
C GLN A 70 -3.32 -2.18 13.41
N GLU A 71 -2.50 -1.95 14.43
CA GLU A 71 -2.87 -2.21 15.82
C GLU A 71 -3.19 -0.95 16.61
N ASN A 72 -2.66 0.21 16.19
CA ASN A 72 -2.82 1.44 16.91
C ASN A 72 -3.90 2.33 16.31
N PHE A 73 -4.52 3.16 17.15
CA PHE A 73 -5.48 4.15 16.69
C PHE A 73 -4.78 5.23 15.88
N ILE A 74 -5.26 5.45 14.64
CA ILE A 74 -4.71 6.47 13.75
C ILE A 74 -5.85 7.24 13.11
N VAL A 75 -5.77 8.58 13.19
CA VAL A 75 -6.69 9.49 12.51
C VAL A 75 -6.11 9.78 11.12
N SER A 76 -6.97 9.88 10.12
CA SER A 76 -6.55 10.22 8.76
C SER A 76 -5.76 11.53 8.74
N LYS A 77 -4.67 11.56 7.98
CA LYS A 77 -3.87 12.77 7.78
C LYS A 77 -4.67 13.87 7.08
N PHE A 78 -5.70 13.49 6.32
CA PHE A 78 -6.44 14.41 5.45
C PHE A 78 -7.86 14.70 5.93
N ARG A 79 -8.38 13.93 6.89
CA ARG A 79 -9.76 14.09 7.40
C ARG A 79 -9.76 13.84 8.90
N ASP A 80 -10.04 14.88 9.69
CA ASP A 80 -9.97 14.81 11.15
C ASP A 80 -11.13 14.06 11.80
N ASN A 81 -12.17 13.74 11.04
CA ASN A 81 -13.32 12.97 11.53
C ASN A 81 -13.24 11.48 11.20
N GLU A 82 -12.13 11.03 10.63
CA GLU A 82 -12.00 9.70 10.08
C GLU A 82 -10.82 8.97 10.68
N GLN A 83 -11.08 7.78 11.26
CA GLN A 83 -10.00 6.91 11.71
C GLN A 83 -9.73 5.84 10.67
N LEU A 84 -8.48 5.44 10.59
CA LEU A 84 -8.02 4.44 9.63
C LEU A 84 -7.90 3.07 10.26
N LEU A 85 -8.22 2.04 9.49
CA LEU A 85 -7.85 0.66 9.78
C LEU A 85 -7.21 0.10 8.52
N SER A 86 -5.90 -0.09 8.56
CA SER A 86 -5.12 -0.52 7.39
C SER A 86 -4.68 -1.95 7.52
N ILE A 87 -4.89 -2.71 6.44
CA ILE A 87 -4.56 -4.13 6.34
C ILE A 87 -3.56 -4.30 5.21
N TYR A 88 -2.42 -4.93 5.51
CA TYR A 88 -1.34 -5.10 4.55
C TYR A 88 -1.11 -6.56 4.22
N TYR A 89 -0.95 -6.81 2.94
CA TYR A 89 -0.57 -8.12 2.40
C TYR A 89 0.80 -8.01 1.77
N GLU A 90 1.47 -9.14 1.56
CA GLU A 90 2.64 -9.22 0.71
C GLU A 90 2.34 -10.15 -0.44
N GLY A 91 3.00 -9.95 -1.56
CA GLY A 91 2.80 -10.76 -2.74
C GLY A 91 3.79 -10.40 -3.84
N GLU A 92 3.50 -10.91 -5.04
CA GLU A 92 4.32 -10.68 -6.21
C GLU A 92 3.44 -10.22 -7.36
N ILE A 93 4.03 -9.51 -8.33
CA ILE A 93 3.32 -9.14 -9.55
C ILE A 93 3.15 -10.40 -10.40
N ALA A 94 1.92 -10.68 -10.84
CA ALA A 94 1.63 -11.87 -11.62
C ALA A 94 2.29 -11.82 -13.01
N ASP A 95 2.22 -10.69 -13.69
CA ASP A 95 2.88 -10.46 -14.98
C ASP A 95 3.42 -9.04 -15.04
N GLU A 96 4.72 -8.91 -14.84
CA GLU A 96 5.38 -7.60 -14.78
C GLU A 96 5.31 -6.84 -16.10
N LYS A 97 5.12 -7.52 -17.22
CA LYS A 97 4.99 -6.89 -18.54
C LYS A 97 3.76 -6.01 -18.65
N GLU A 98 2.73 -6.27 -17.83
CA GLU A 98 1.50 -5.49 -17.83
C GLU A 98 1.59 -4.22 -16.99
N LEU A 99 2.64 -4.07 -16.19
CA LEU A 99 2.82 -2.95 -15.28
C LEU A 99 2.81 -1.62 -16.02
N LEU A 100 1.83 -0.79 -15.71
CA LEU A 100 1.62 0.49 -16.35
C LEU A 100 0.92 1.42 -15.38
N ILE A 101 1.44 2.63 -15.20
CA ILE A 101 0.78 3.62 -14.35
C ILE A 101 -0.54 4.04 -14.99
N MET A 102 -1.66 3.75 -14.32
CA MET A 102 -3.01 4.07 -14.80
C MET A 102 -3.60 5.27 -14.08
N ASP A 103 -3.22 5.49 -12.82
CA ASP A 103 -3.75 6.59 -12.00
C ASP A 103 -2.90 7.84 -12.22
N PRO A 104 -3.51 8.95 -12.70
CA PRO A 104 -2.75 10.18 -12.98
C PRO A 104 -2.11 10.82 -11.73
N CYS A 105 -2.54 10.45 -10.53
CA CYS A 105 -1.93 10.96 -9.30
C CYS A 105 -0.57 10.31 -9.01
N ILE A 106 -0.30 9.16 -9.62
CA ILE A 106 0.99 8.47 -9.46
C ILE A 106 2.01 9.08 -10.40
N GLU A 107 3.06 9.66 -9.85
CA GLU A 107 4.11 10.31 -10.64
C GLU A 107 5.14 9.31 -11.14
N LYS A 108 5.51 8.35 -10.29
CA LYS A 108 6.50 7.32 -10.64
C LYS A 108 6.44 6.14 -9.70
N LEU A 109 7.01 5.02 -10.13
CA LEU A 109 7.20 3.81 -9.35
C LEU A 109 8.67 3.70 -8.95
N GLU A 110 8.91 3.10 -7.81
CA GLU A 110 10.27 2.85 -7.35
C GLU A 110 10.36 1.47 -6.69
N TRP A 111 11.33 0.66 -7.12
CA TRP A 111 11.70 -0.56 -6.42
C TRP A 111 12.67 -0.20 -5.33
N ILE A 112 12.23 -0.31 -4.07
CA ILE A 112 12.99 0.12 -2.91
C ILE A 112 13.67 -1.09 -2.28
N SER A 113 14.99 -1.06 -2.17
CA SER A 113 15.73 -2.14 -1.54
C SER A 113 15.42 -2.20 -0.04
N LEU A 114 15.16 -3.40 0.47
CA LEU A 114 14.93 -3.60 1.90
C LEU A 114 16.20 -3.36 2.73
N SER A 115 17.36 -3.29 2.09
CA SER A 115 18.61 -2.97 2.79
C SER A 115 18.81 -1.47 2.99
N GLU A 116 18.00 -0.63 2.35
CA GLU A 116 18.09 0.82 2.51
C GLU A 116 17.44 1.28 3.80
N GLU A 117 17.76 2.52 4.21
CA GLU A 117 17.08 3.18 5.32
C GLU A 117 15.61 3.35 4.95
N ASN A 118 14.72 3.27 5.95
CA ASN A 118 13.28 3.32 5.74
C ASN A 118 12.84 4.66 5.14
N PRO A 119 12.35 4.69 3.90
CA PRO A 119 11.97 5.95 3.24
C PRO A 119 10.50 6.33 3.48
N PHE A 120 9.72 5.46 4.10
CA PHE A 120 8.30 5.72 4.32
C PHE A 120 8.10 6.69 5.46
N LEU A 121 7.13 7.59 5.33
CA LEU A 121 6.82 8.60 6.34
C LEU A 121 5.46 8.37 6.98
N LEU A 122 4.52 7.73 6.28
CA LEU A 122 3.22 7.40 6.85
C LEU A 122 3.40 6.34 7.94
N PRO A 123 2.73 6.50 9.09
CA PRO A 123 3.03 5.68 10.27
C PRO A 123 2.95 4.17 10.06
N VAL A 124 1.90 3.68 9.41
CA VAL A 124 1.73 2.23 9.23
C VAL A 124 2.66 1.69 8.15
N ASP A 125 2.85 2.44 7.05
CA ASP A 125 3.80 2.08 5.99
C ASP A 125 5.20 1.90 6.57
N LYS A 126 5.58 2.78 7.49
CA LYS A 126 6.87 2.73 8.17
C LYS A 126 7.05 1.44 8.94
N VAL A 127 6.04 1.03 9.70
CA VAL A 127 6.04 -0.23 10.45
C VAL A 127 6.16 -1.41 9.49
N VAL A 128 5.41 -1.40 8.40
CA VAL A 128 5.40 -2.49 7.43
C VAL A 128 6.76 -2.68 6.77
N PHE A 129 7.42 -1.58 6.39
CA PHE A 129 8.75 -1.68 5.79
C PHE A 129 9.76 -2.32 6.76
N GLU A 130 9.70 -1.96 8.06
CA GLU A 130 10.57 -2.58 9.07
C GLU A 130 10.26 -4.06 9.26
N LEU A 131 8.98 -4.47 9.21
CA LEU A 131 8.61 -5.87 9.26
C LEU A 131 9.17 -6.65 8.07
N LEU A 132 9.15 -6.06 6.89
CA LEU A 132 9.74 -6.69 5.70
C LEU A 132 11.24 -6.87 5.84
N LYS A 133 11.94 -5.90 6.41
CA LYS A 133 13.37 -6.02 6.72
C LYS A 133 13.63 -7.18 7.65
N GLU A 134 12.88 -7.29 8.74
CA GLU A 134 13.02 -8.38 9.70
C GLU A 134 12.81 -9.74 9.06
N LYS A 135 11.86 -9.82 8.15
CA LYS A 135 11.44 -11.07 7.52
C LYS A 135 12.42 -11.54 6.44
N TYR A 136 13.00 -10.61 5.68
CA TYR A 136 13.76 -10.95 4.46
C TYR A 136 15.23 -10.60 4.49
N LEU A 137 15.72 -9.96 5.53
CA LEU A 137 17.15 -9.63 5.64
C LEU A 137 17.85 -10.38 6.76
#